data_1688f893f5da5397b0648c74c45989a5
#
_entry.id   1688f893f5da5397b0648c74c45989a5
#
_cell.length_a   1.000
_cell.length_b   1.000
_cell.length_c   1.000
_cell.angle_alpha   90.00
_cell.angle_beta   90.00
_cell.angle_gamma   90.00
#
_symmetry.space_group_name_H-M   'P 1'
#
loop_
_entity.id
_entity.type
_entity.pdbx_description
1 polymer ?
#
loop_
_entity_poly.entity_id
_entity_poly.type
_entity_poly.pdbx_seq_one_letter_code
_entity_poly.pdbx_strand_id
1 'polypeptide(L)'
;RQSLRQAQRPVCSALEQVNLAPAPVKSVPELVEGPMLPNSQRQHRLDYSADIVIVTTGGSPKLSGLGFLEALNLEIIPPIPSLFTFNIPGSPVRELMGTVVENASASIAGTKFKANGPLLITHWGMSGPVILKLSSYAARYLADNEYSVSLSVNWLGDSSEHEVRDRISSLSKDNPQKLILNTHPSELPSRLWAYLISKVGIREVSRWAELGSKGMNRLVNTLINDEYLIRGKSRFKEEFVTCGG
;
A
#
# COMPACT_ATOMS: atom_id res chain seq x y z
N ARG A 1 -29.56 -15.21 -3.98
CA ARG A 1 -28.47 -15.31 -2.96
C ARG A 1 -27.29 -16.18 -3.43
N GLN A 2 -26.93 -16.14 -4.72
CA GLN A 2 -25.82 -16.97 -5.27
C GLN A 2 -24.84 -16.22 -6.19
N SER A 3 -24.83 -14.88 -6.22
CA SER A 3 -24.02 -14.15 -7.20
C SER A 3 -22.89 -13.25 -6.63
N LEU A 4 -22.52 -13.40 -5.35
CA LEU A 4 -21.51 -12.52 -4.71
C LEU A 4 -20.22 -13.23 -4.23
N ARG A 5 -19.93 -14.45 -4.71
CA ARG A 5 -18.72 -15.20 -4.29
C ARG A 5 -17.57 -15.27 -5.32
N GLN A 6 -17.64 -14.55 -6.44
CA GLN A 6 -16.63 -14.66 -7.51
C GLN A 6 -15.63 -13.50 -7.63
N ALA A 7 -15.66 -12.50 -6.77
CA ALA A 7 -14.85 -11.28 -6.92
C ALA A 7 -13.67 -11.11 -5.95
N GLN A 8 -13.13 -12.20 -5.37
CA GLN A 8 -12.04 -12.08 -4.39
C GLN A 8 -10.95 -13.15 -4.57
N ARG A 9 -10.18 -13.04 -5.67
CA ARG A 9 -8.83 -13.62 -5.73
C ARG A 9 -7.82 -12.48 -5.86
N PRO A 10 -6.74 -12.43 -5.06
CA PRO A 10 -5.68 -11.46 -5.26
C PRO A 10 -4.95 -11.79 -6.57
N VAL A 11 -4.85 -10.81 -7.46
CA VAL A 11 -4.29 -10.94 -8.82
C VAL A 11 -2.76 -11.10 -8.82
N CYS A 12 -2.11 -11.28 -7.69
CA CYS A 12 -0.65 -11.43 -7.58
C CYS A 12 -0.16 -12.83 -7.14
N SER A 13 -0.96 -13.89 -7.25
CA SER A 13 -0.53 -15.26 -6.92
C SER A 13 -0.60 -16.25 -8.08
N ALA A 14 -0.45 -15.79 -9.31
CA ALA A 14 -0.47 -16.67 -10.49
C ALA A 14 0.93 -17.12 -10.88
N LEU A 15 1.53 -17.99 -10.08
CA LEU A 15 2.50 -19.00 -10.52
C LEU A 15 1.84 -20.39 -10.39
N GLU A 16 0.65 -20.55 -10.94
CA GLU A 16 0.10 -21.87 -11.21
C GLU A 16 0.42 -22.25 -12.67
N GLN A 17 1.07 -23.39 -12.81
CA GLN A 17 1.46 -23.99 -14.07
C GLN A 17 0.23 -24.10 -15.00
N VAL A 18 0.19 -23.28 -16.03
CA VAL A 18 -0.79 -23.41 -17.11
C VAL A 18 -0.30 -24.52 -18.03
N ASN A 19 -0.95 -25.67 -17.94
CA ASN A 19 -0.77 -26.77 -18.87
C ASN A 19 -1.56 -26.44 -20.14
N LEU A 20 -0.91 -25.74 -21.10
CA LEU A 20 -1.50 -25.38 -22.39
C LEU A 20 -1.26 -26.52 -23.38
N ALA A 21 -2.34 -27.18 -23.77
CA ALA A 21 -2.34 -28.00 -24.96
C ALA A 21 -2.07 -27.12 -26.20
N PRO A 22 -1.29 -27.59 -27.20
CA PRO A 22 -0.94 -26.77 -28.36
C PRO A 22 -2.20 -26.43 -29.18
N ALA A 23 -2.51 -25.14 -29.27
CA ALA A 23 -3.52 -24.64 -30.19
C ALA A 23 -2.98 -24.63 -31.62
N PRO A 24 -3.80 -24.91 -32.65
CA PRO A 24 -3.36 -24.91 -34.03
C PRO A 24 -2.92 -23.51 -34.47
N VAL A 25 -1.72 -23.44 -35.05
CA VAL A 25 -1.13 -22.22 -35.63
C VAL A 25 -2.04 -21.70 -36.73
N LYS A 26 -2.72 -20.57 -36.50
CA LYS A 26 -3.38 -19.83 -37.56
C LYS A 26 -2.35 -19.00 -38.31
N SER A 27 -2.30 -19.16 -39.64
CA SER A 27 -1.47 -18.34 -40.51
C SER A 27 -1.78 -16.83 -40.31
N VAL A 28 -0.72 -16.04 -40.17
CA VAL A 28 -0.79 -14.57 -40.06
C VAL A 28 -1.34 -14.02 -41.39
N PRO A 29 -2.32 -13.10 -41.36
CA PRO A 29 -2.81 -12.46 -42.60
C PRO A 29 -1.71 -11.63 -43.25
N GLU A 30 -1.64 -11.72 -44.56
CA GLU A 30 -0.75 -10.93 -45.44
C GLU A 30 -0.94 -9.42 -45.17
N LEU A 31 0.14 -8.74 -44.75
CA LEU A 31 0.13 -7.30 -44.50
C LEU A 31 0.01 -6.54 -45.81
N VAL A 32 -1.05 -5.74 -45.93
CA VAL A 32 -1.25 -4.76 -47.03
C VAL A 32 -0.13 -3.72 -46.92
N GLU A 33 0.65 -3.58 -48.00
CA GLU A 33 1.70 -2.56 -48.11
C GLU A 33 1.13 -1.15 -47.98
N GLY A 34 1.49 -0.45 -46.89
CA GLY A 34 1.24 0.98 -46.71
C GLY A 34 2.23 1.84 -47.52
N PRO A 35 2.00 3.17 -47.67
CA PRO A 35 2.81 4.05 -48.50
C PRO A 35 4.31 4.03 -48.08
N MET A 36 5.19 3.94 -49.09
CA MET A 36 6.64 3.93 -48.93
C MET A 36 7.15 5.17 -48.20
N LEU A 37 7.77 4.97 -47.00
CA LEU A 37 8.51 5.98 -46.29
C LEU A 37 9.91 6.16 -46.90
N PRO A 38 10.51 7.39 -46.84
CA PRO A 38 11.81 7.67 -47.45
C PRO A 38 12.95 6.84 -46.81
N ASN A 39 13.92 6.52 -47.64
CA ASN A 39 14.98 5.50 -47.46
C ASN A 39 15.93 5.64 -46.26
N SER A 40 15.81 6.67 -45.42
CA SER A 40 16.68 6.93 -44.26
C SER A 40 16.26 6.27 -42.96
N GLN A 41 15.13 5.52 -42.93
CA GLN A 41 14.59 4.85 -41.76
C GLN A 41 14.22 3.36 -42.00
N ARG A 42 14.89 2.68 -42.89
CA ARG A 42 14.74 1.23 -43.00
C ARG A 42 15.37 0.59 -41.75
N GLN A 43 14.57 0.42 -40.71
CA GLN A 43 14.90 -0.51 -39.63
C GLN A 43 14.99 -1.91 -40.28
N HIS A 44 16.12 -2.58 -40.10
CA HIS A 44 16.30 -3.97 -40.52
C HIS A 44 15.28 -4.83 -39.73
N ARG A 45 14.22 -5.22 -40.41
CA ARG A 45 13.25 -6.18 -39.85
C ARG A 45 13.91 -7.56 -39.89
N LEU A 46 14.11 -8.14 -38.70
CA LEU A 46 14.57 -9.51 -38.54
C LEU A 46 13.35 -10.34 -38.16
N ASP A 47 13.05 -11.33 -38.98
CA ASP A 47 11.96 -12.27 -38.72
C ASP A 47 12.54 -13.54 -38.08
N TYR A 48 11.96 -13.92 -36.95
CA TYR A 48 12.32 -15.13 -36.20
C TYR A 48 11.13 -16.08 -36.19
N SER A 49 11.41 -17.38 -36.30
CA SER A 49 10.41 -18.44 -36.07
C SER A 49 10.74 -19.12 -34.73
N ALA A 50 9.73 -19.29 -33.88
CA ALA A 50 9.89 -19.95 -32.58
C ALA A 50 8.60 -20.67 -32.19
N ASP A 51 8.71 -21.77 -31.48
CA ASP A 51 7.57 -22.52 -30.95
C ASP A 51 6.97 -21.83 -29.72
N ILE A 52 7.79 -21.10 -28.95
CA ILE A 52 7.41 -20.39 -27.73
C ILE A 52 8.08 -19.01 -27.73
N VAL A 53 7.31 -17.97 -27.44
CA VAL A 53 7.82 -16.62 -27.24
C VAL A 53 7.56 -16.20 -25.80
N ILE A 54 8.63 -15.80 -25.08
CA ILE A 54 8.57 -15.29 -23.72
C ILE A 54 8.76 -13.78 -23.77
N VAL A 55 7.74 -13.04 -23.32
CA VAL A 55 7.77 -11.57 -23.25
C VAL A 55 8.26 -11.12 -21.87
N THR A 56 9.40 -10.44 -21.85
CA THR A 56 10.05 -9.97 -20.60
C THR A 56 10.40 -8.47 -20.66
N THR A 57 9.50 -7.68 -21.23
CA THR A 57 9.71 -6.24 -21.47
C THR A 57 9.58 -5.38 -20.20
N GLY A 58 9.25 -6.00 -19.07
CA GLY A 58 8.90 -5.28 -17.85
C GLY A 58 7.49 -4.69 -17.88
N GLY A 59 7.09 -3.99 -16.80
CA GLY A 59 5.80 -3.31 -16.73
C GLY A 59 5.77 -2.03 -17.56
N SER A 60 4.59 -1.66 -18.05
CA SER A 60 4.37 -0.38 -18.71
C SER A 60 3.34 0.45 -17.93
N PRO A 61 3.66 1.70 -17.57
CA PRO A 61 2.70 2.59 -16.89
C PRO A 61 1.61 3.13 -17.83
N LYS A 62 1.72 2.87 -19.15
CA LYS A 62 0.79 3.32 -20.16
C LYS A 62 0.38 2.16 -21.07
N LEU A 63 -0.90 2.11 -21.44
CA LEU A 63 -1.43 1.13 -22.40
C LEU A 63 -0.65 1.14 -23.73
N SER A 64 -0.22 2.31 -24.19
CA SER A 64 0.54 2.42 -25.45
C SER A 64 1.84 1.61 -25.46
N GLY A 65 2.45 1.33 -24.31
CA GLY A 65 3.62 0.46 -24.21
C GLY A 65 3.30 -1.04 -24.29
N LEU A 66 2.02 -1.40 -24.26
CA LEU A 66 1.53 -2.77 -24.32
C LEU A 66 0.80 -3.08 -25.64
N GLY A 67 0.74 -2.12 -26.58
CA GLY A 67 0.00 -2.26 -27.84
C GLY A 67 0.44 -3.44 -28.72
N PHE A 68 1.69 -3.91 -28.58
CA PHE A 68 2.15 -5.11 -29.28
C PHE A 68 1.46 -6.39 -28.77
N LEU A 69 0.95 -6.41 -27.54
CA LEU A 69 0.18 -7.54 -26.99
C LEU A 69 -1.27 -7.51 -27.53
N GLU A 70 -1.84 -6.33 -27.76
CA GLU A 70 -3.16 -6.20 -28.40
C GLU A 70 -3.15 -6.81 -29.82
N ALA A 71 -2.05 -6.65 -30.56
CA ALA A 71 -1.88 -7.26 -31.87
C ALA A 71 -1.90 -8.80 -31.83
N LEU A 72 -1.67 -9.40 -30.67
CA LEU A 72 -1.76 -10.84 -30.42
C LEU A 72 -3.15 -11.28 -29.93
N ASN A 73 -4.15 -10.38 -29.93
CA ASN A 73 -5.49 -10.59 -29.39
C ASN A 73 -5.49 -10.99 -27.89
N LEU A 74 -4.55 -10.47 -27.11
CA LEU A 74 -4.52 -10.62 -25.67
C LEU A 74 -5.32 -9.50 -25.02
N GLU A 75 -6.13 -9.84 -24.02
CA GLU A 75 -6.84 -8.85 -23.19
C GLU A 75 -5.84 -8.17 -22.27
N ILE A 76 -5.74 -6.84 -22.36
CA ILE A 76 -4.87 -6.05 -21.51
C ILE A 76 -5.69 -5.41 -20.41
N ILE A 77 -5.36 -5.76 -19.16
CA ILE A 77 -5.94 -5.10 -18.00
C ILE A 77 -5.23 -3.76 -17.78
N PRO A 78 -5.94 -2.61 -17.79
CA PRO A 78 -5.31 -1.30 -17.68
C PRO A 78 -4.33 -1.23 -16.52
N PRO A 79 -3.06 -0.83 -16.78
CA PRO A 79 -2.04 -0.74 -15.74
C PRO A 79 -2.35 0.41 -14.77
N ILE A 80 -2.23 0.13 -13.48
CA ILE A 80 -2.38 1.11 -12.42
C ILE A 80 -1.16 1.07 -11.49
N PRO A 81 -0.83 2.16 -10.80
CA PRO A 81 0.24 2.20 -9.81
C PRO A 81 0.03 1.21 -8.67
N SER A 82 1.13 0.60 -8.25
CA SER A 82 1.24 -0.34 -7.13
C SER A 82 2.53 -0.05 -6.36
N LEU A 83 2.66 -0.50 -5.12
CA LEU A 83 3.85 -0.31 -4.28
C LEU A 83 4.27 1.17 -4.14
N PHE A 84 3.36 2.02 -3.68
CA PHE A 84 3.62 3.46 -3.56
C PHE A 84 3.38 4.00 -2.15
N THR A 85 4.03 5.11 -1.85
CA THR A 85 3.88 5.89 -0.62
C THR A 85 2.54 6.62 -0.57
N PHE A 86 1.86 6.60 0.57
CA PHE A 86 0.62 7.33 0.78
C PHE A 86 0.87 8.79 1.14
N ASN A 87 0.24 9.70 0.40
CA ASN A 87 0.22 11.12 0.72
C ASN A 87 -0.86 11.42 1.77
N ILE A 88 -0.46 12.13 2.82
CA ILE A 88 -1.33 12.56 3.92
C ILE A 88 -1.17 14.08 4.10
N PRO A 89 -1.66 14.89 3.16
CA PRO A 89 -1.45 16.33 3.17
C PRO A 89 -2.11 16.98 4.41
N GLY A 90 -1.42 17.98 4.98
CA GLY A 90 -1.94 18.74 6.12
C GLY A 90 -1.94 18.01 7.46
N SER A 91 -1.50 16.75 7.51
CA SER A 91 -1.42 16.01 8.78
C SER A 91 -0.15 16.36 9.55
N PRO A 92 -0.26 16.70 10.85
CA PRO A 92 0.90 16.98 11.71
C PRO A 92 1.84 15.77 11.88
N VAL A 93 1.38 14.55 11.64
CA VAL A 93 2.22 13.34 11.68
C VAL A 93 3.47 13.47 10.79
N ARG A 94 3.41 14.25 9.73
CA ARG A 94 4.53 14.50 8.80
C ARG A 94 5.73 15.21 9.44
N GLU A 95 5.52 15.92 10.55
CA GLU A 95 6.59 16.54 11.35
C GLU A 95 7.50 15.50 12.01
N LEU A 96 7.00 14.25 12.12
CA LEU A 96 7.77 13.10 12.60
C LEU A 96 8.61 12.42 11.51
N MET A 97 8.83 13.07 10.38
CA MET A 97 9.63 12.54 9.26
C MET A 97 10.90 11.84 9.74
N GLY A 98 11.17 10.66 9.18
CA GLY A 98 12.30 9.80 9.54
C GLY A 98 12.03 8.85 10.70
N THR A 99 10.85 8.94 11.36
CA THR A 99 10.47 8.00 12.41
C THR A 99 10.03 6.67 11.79
N VAL A 100 10.59 5.58 12.31
CA VAL A 100 10.24 4.20 11.93
C VAL A 100 9.55 3.53 13.11
N VAL A 101 8.46 2.82 12.84
CA VAL A 101 7.83 1.88 13.78
C VAL A 101 8.00 0.48 13.20
N GLU A 102 8.79 -0.35 13.86
CA GLU A 102 9.21 -1.66 13.33
C GLU A 102 8.06 -2.65 13.17
N ASN A 103 7.09 -2.58 14.05
CA ASN A 103 5.91 -3.45 14.01
C ASN A 103 4.63 -2.62 14.06
N ALA A 104 4.15 -2.23 12.89
CA ALA A 104 2.87 -1.56 12.74
C ALA A 104 1.93 -2.40 11.86
N SER A 105 0.64 -2.19 12.04
CA SER A 105 -0.40 -2.70 11.13
C SER A 105 -1.12 -1.52 10.48
N ALA A 106 -1.39 -1.62 9.20
CA ALA A 106 -2.11 -0.60 8.46
C ALA A 106 -3.24 -1.24 7.64
N SER A 107 -4.39 -0.58 7.61
CA SER A 107 -5.56 -1.05 6.87
C SER A 107 -6.30 0.10 6.21
N ILE A 108 -7.00 -0.18 5.11
CA ILE A 108 -7.92 0.77 4.49
C ILE A 108 -9.28 0.63 5.20
N ALA A 109 -9.74 1.71 5.82
CA ALA A 109 -10.98 1.72 6.59
C ALA A 109 -12.17 1.22 5.77
N GLY A 110 -13.03 0.41 6.40
CA GLY A 110 -14.21 -0.17 5.75
C GLY A 110 -13.94 -1.30 4.75
N THR A 111 -12.67 -1.75 4.62
CA THR A 111 -12.27 -2.84 3.72
C THR A 111 -11.59 -3.99 4.47
N LYS A 112 -11.25 -5.05 3.73
CA LYS A 112 -10.44 -6.16 4.25
C LYS A 112 -8.93 -6.00 3.95
N PHE A 113 -8.53 -4.92 3.28
CA PHE A 113 -7.13 -4.68 2.95
C PHE A 113 -6.36 -4.28 4.19
N LYS A 114 -5.43 -5.12 4.58
CA LYS A 114 -4.57 -4.96 5.76
C LYS A 114 -3.18 -5.50 5.46
N ALA A 115 -2.17 -4.86 6.01
CA ALA A 115 -0.79 -5.32 5.96
C ALA A 115 -0.07 -5.02 7.27
N ASN A 116 0.99 -5.78 7.54
CA ASN A 116 1.82 -5.64 8.73
C ASN A 116 3.29 -5.50 8.34
N GLY A 117 4.04 -4.80 9.18
CA GLY A 117 5.48 -4.61 9.02
C GLY A 117 5.96 -3.23 9.44
N PRO A 118 7.21 -2.90 9.15
CA PRO A 118 7.76 -1.58 9.43
C PRO A 118 7.02 -0.46 8.69
N LEU A 119 6.69 0.61 9.43
CA LEU A 119 6.09 1.84 8.93
C LEU A 119 7.09 2.98 9.04
N LEU A 120 7.30 3.71 7.95
CA LEU A 120 8.15 4.90 7.91
C LEU A 120 7.29 6.14 7.71
N ILE A 121 7.44 7.12 8.59
CA ILE A 121 6.85 8.46 8.41
C ILE A 121 7.77 9.30 7.53
N THR A 122 7.21 9.87 6.47
CA THR A 122 7.92 10.71 5.51
C THR A 122 7.36 12.13 5.51
N HIS A 123 8.02 13.04 4.85
CA HIS A 123 7.53 14.42 4.68
C HIS A 123 6.27 14.52 3.79
N TRP A 124 5.91 13.46 3.07
CA TRP A 124 4.65 13.39 2.30
C TRP A 124 3.51 12.74 3.10
N GLY A 125 3.84 11.80 3.97
CA GLY A 125 2.88 10.97 4.69
C GLY A 125 3.52 9.70 5.22
N MET A 126 3.09 8.54 4.74
CA MET A 126 3.54 7.24 5.25
C MET A 126 4.05 6.33 4.14
N SER A 127 5.14 5.62 4.42
CA SER A 127 5.80 4.66 3.55
C SER A 127 6.28 3.45 4.37
N GLY A 128 7.23 2.71 3.83
CA GLY A 128 7.79 1.51 4.45
C GLY A 128 7.07 0.23 4.00
N PRO A 129 7.61 -0.93 4.36
CA PRO A 129 7.12 -2.23 3.88
C PRO A 129 5.62 -2.45 4.09
N VAL A 130 5.05 -2.02 5.22
CA VAL A 130 3.61 -2.16 5.50
C VAL A 130 2.77 -1.36 4.50
N ILE A 131 3.16 -0.13 4.19
CA ILE A 131 2.41 0.75 3.28
C ILE A 131 2.57 0.28 1.84
N LEU A 132 3.77 -0.12 1.43
CA LEU A 132 4.01 -0.64 0.08
C LEU A 132 3.20 -1.91 -0.18
N LYS A 133 3.16 -2.85 0.77
CA LYS A 133 2.30 -4.04 0.67
C LYS A 133 0.83 -3.67 0.60
N LEU A 134 0.37 -2.77 1.48
CA LEU A 134 -1.03 -2.35 1.53
C LEU A 134 -1.44 -1.67 0.22
N SER A 135 -0.61 -0.78 -0.33
CA SER A 135 -0.88 -0.12 -1.61
C SER A 135 -0.93 -1.10 -2.77
N SER A 136 -0.15 -2.20 -2.72
CA SER A 136 -0.21 -3.26 -3.72
C SER A 136 -1.50 -4.08 -3.60
N TYR A 137 -1.87 -4.51 -2.40
CA TYR A 137 -3.09 -5.30 -2.17
C TYR A 137 -4.36 -4.53 -2.52
N ALA A 138 -4.39 -3.24 -2.23
CA ALA A 138 -5.52 -2.36 -2.45
C ALA A 138 -5.43 -1.56 -3.76
N ALA A 139 -4.50 -1.87 -4.67
CA ALA A 139 -4.18 -1.02 -5.83
C ALA A 139 -5.41 -0.63 -6.66
N ARG A 140 -6.27 -1.61 -7.03
CA ARG A 140 -7.52 -1.35 -7.76
C ARG A 140 -8.49 -0.49 -6.95
N TYR A 141 -8.75 -0.88 -5.71
CA TYR A 141 -9.63 -0.13 -4.83
C TYR A 141 -9.19 1.33 -4.65
N LEU A 142 -7.88 1.55 -4.48
CA LEU A 142 -7.30 2.89 -4.36
C LEU A 142 -7.47 3.69 -5.65
N ALA A 143 -7.26 3.08 -6.81
CA ALA A 143 -7.47 3.72 -8.11
C ALA A 143 -8.93 4.09 -8.34
N ASP A 144 -9.88 3.18 -8.06
CA ASP A 144 -11.32 3.37 -8.20
C ASP A 144 -11.87 4.48 -7.26
N ASN A 145 -11.18 4.73 -6.14
CA ASN A 145 -11.50 5.80 -5.19
C ASN A 145 -10.59 7.04 -5.34
N GLU A 146 -9.97 7.22 -6.52
CA GLU A 146 -9.13 8.39 -6.83
C GLU A 146 -8.02 8.64 -5.79
N TYR A 147 -7.55 7.57 -5.14
CA TYR A 147 -6.57 7.62 -4.06
C TYR A 147 -6.98 8.51 -2.87
N SER A 148 -8.29 8.62 -2.61
CA SER A 148 -8.85 9.40 -1.51
C SER A 148 -9.62 8.47 -0.57
N VAL A 149 -8.93 7.91 0.43
CA VAL A 149 -9.48 6.92 1.36
C VAL A 149 -8.94 7.14 2.77
N SER A 150 -9.62 6.57 3.78
CA SER A 150 -9.15 6.59 5.17
C SER A 150 -8.22 5.42 5.43
N LEU A 151 -7.02 5.73 5.94
CA LEU A 151 -6.03 4.78 6.45
C LEU A 151 -6.18 4.67 7.96
N SER A 152 -6.31 3.45 8.48
CA SER A 152 -6.23 3.18 9.92
C SER A 152 -4.91 2.51 10.24
N VAL A 153 -4.22 3.01 11.26
CA VAL A 153 -2.92 2.49 11.71
C VAL A 153 -3.04 1.97 13.14
N ASN A 154 -2.61 0.73 13.34
CA ASN A 154 -2.32 0.18 14.66
C ASN A 154 -0.80 0.26 14.89
N TRP A 155 -0.39 1.13 15.81
CA TRP A 155 1.01 1.39 16.11
C TRP A 155 1.72 0.28 16.89
N LEU A 156 0.94 -0.71 17.37
CA LEU A 156 1.41 -1.87 18.13
C LEU A 156 1.20 -3.20 17.38
N GLY A 157 1.24 -3.15 16.05
CA GLY A 157 1.13 -4.31 15.16
C GLY A 157 -0.29 -4.87 15.12
N ASP A 158 -0.42 -6.18 15.25
CA ASP A 158 -1.72 -6.86 15.26
C ASP A 158 -2.36 -6.99 16.65
N SER A 159 -1.84 -6.24 17.63
CA SER A 159 -2.36 -6.29 18.99
C SER A 159 -3.84 -5.88 19.02
N SER A 160 -4.63 -6.67 19.73
CA SER A 160 -6.06 -6.39 19.97
C SER A 160 -6.24 -5.24 20.95
N GLU A 161 -7.43 -4.66 20.98
CA GLU A 161 -7.77 -3.62 21.96
C GLU A 161 -7.54 -4.10 23.40
N HIS A 162 -7.91 -5.34 23.71
CA HIS A 162 -7.75 -5.92 25.03
C HIS A 162 -6.26 -5.99 25.42
N GLU A 163 -5.40 -6.52 24.56
CA GLU A 163 -3.96 -6.63 24.83
C GLU A 163 -3.31 -5.26 25.01
N VAL A 164 -3.65 -4.29 24.17
CA VAL A 164 -3.13 -2.91 24.31
C VAL A 164 -3.63 -2.27 25.60
N ARG A 165 -4.89 -2.45 25.95
CA ARG A 165 -5.50 -1.93 27.17
C ARG A 165 -4.81 -2.50 28.42
N ASP A 166 -4.60 -3.81 28.46
CA ASP A 166 -3.93 -4.48 29.58
C ASP A 166 -2.49 -3.98 29.73
N ARG A 167 -1.80 -3.87 28.62
CA ARG A 167 -0.43 -3.36 28.59
C ARG A 167 -0.32 -1.92 29.11
N ILE A 168 -1.17 -1.01 28.61
CA ILE A 168 -1.18 0.38 29.07
C ILE A 168 -1.64 0.48 30.53
N SER A 169 -2.59 -0.38 30.95
CA SER A 169 -3.02 -0.45 32.35
C SER A 169 -1.91 -0.90 33.28
N SER A 170 -1.14 -1.92 32.89
CA SER A 170 0.04 -2.37 33.67
C SER A 170 1.08 -1.27 33.74
N LEU A 171 1.40 -0.63 32.62
CA LEU A 171 2.35 0.49 32.59
C LEU A 171 1.93 1.62 33.52
N SER A 172 0.65 1.95 33.58
CA SER A 172 0.06 2.96 34.47
C SER A 172 0.17 2.56 35.95
N LYS A 173 -0.13 1.30 36.28
CA LYS A 173 -0.07 0.76 37.64
C LYS A 173 1.37 0.71 38.17
N ASP A 174 2.31 0.36 37.32
CA ASP A 174 3.72 0.23 37.69
C ASP A 174 4.42 1.59 37.82
N ASN A 175 3.86 2.62 37.20
CA ASN A 175 4.48 3.95 37.13
C ASN A 175 3.52 5.12 37.47
N PRO A 176 2.71 5.05 38.54
CA PRO A 176 1.59 5.99 38.75
C PRO A 176 2.05 7.44 38.88
N GLN A 177 3.24 7.68 39.43
CA GLN A 177 3.78 9.03 39.66
C GLN A 177 4.64 9.55 38.50
N LYS A 178 4.99 8.70 37.53
CA LYS A 178 5.78 9.13 36.36
C LYS A 178 4.93 9.88 35.38
N LEU A 179 5.56 10.77 34.62
CA LEU A 179 4.92 11.46 33.51
C LEU A 179 4.61 10.44 32.39
N ILE A 180 3.41 10.55 31.83
CA ILE A 180 2.97 9.70 30.71
C ILE A 180 3.91 9.88 29.52
N LEU A 181 4.35 11.11 29.27
CA LEU A 181 5.27 11.45 28.18
C LEU A 181 6.58 10.63 28.23
N ASN A 182 7.12 10.41 29.43
CA ASN A 182 8.43 9.80 29.64
C ASN A 182 8.39 8.27 29.86
N THR A 183 7.19 7.69 29.89
CA THR A 183 7.01 6.27 30.20
C THR A 183 6.02 5.68 29.21
N HIS A 184 6.51 4.96 28.22
CA HIS A 184 5.73 4.46 27.10
C HIS A 184 6.13 3.02 26.72
N PRO A 185 5.33 2.33 25.91
CA PRO A 185 5.73 1.05 25.33
C PRO A 185 7.06 1.17 24.58
N SER A 186 7.99 0.25 24.85
CA SER A 186 9.38 0.30 24.35
C SER A 186 9.48 0.24 22.82
N GLU A 187 8.46 -0.30 22.14
CA GLU A 187 8.38 -0.44 20.69
C GLU A 187 8.02 0.86 19.97
N LEU A 188 7.49 1.83 20.71
CA LEU A 188 7.11 3.12 20.15
C LEU A 188 8.26 4.13 20.30
N PRO A 189 8.69 4.77 19.21
CA PRO A 189 9.63 5.88 19.28
C PRO A 189 9.08 7.03 20.14
N SER A 190 9.91 7.62 21.01
CA SER A 190 9.49 8.68 21.93
C SER A 190 8.85 9.89 21.22
N ARG A 191 9.34 10.25 20.03
CA ARG A 191 8.75 11.35 19.21
C ARG A 191 7.32 11.01 18.78
N LEU A 192 7.08 9.77 18.35
CA LEU A 192 5.73 9.32 17.98
C LEU A 192 4.82 9.29 19.20
N TRP A 193 5.34 8.76 20.32
CA TRP A 193 4.58 8.74 21.57
C TRP A 193 4.14 10.13 22.02
N ALA A 194 5.05 11.11 22.02
CA ALA A 194 4.71 12.51 22.34
C ALA A 194 3.61 13.07 21.43
N TYR A 195 3.70 12.80 20.14
CA TYR A 195 2.68 13.19 19.18
C TYR A 195 1.31 12.56 19.50
N LEU A 196 1.26 11.24 19.78
CA LEU A 196 0.02 10.53 20.10
C LEU A 196 -0.60 11.05 21.39
N ILE A 197 0.20 11.31 22.43
CA ILE A 197 -0.22 11.93 23.70
C ILE A 197 -0.87 13.29 23.43
N SER A 198 -0.22 14.15 22.67
CA SER A 198 -0.75 15.45 22.27
C SER A 198 -2.05 15.32 21.46
N LYS A 199 -2.10 14.40 20.50
CA LYS A 199 -3.27 14.14 19.66
C LYS A 199 -4.51 13.75 20.46
N VAL A 200 -4.37 12.97 21.52
CA VAL A 200 -5.49 12.60 22.40
C VAL A 200 -5.83 13.64 23.44
N GLY A 201 -5.10 14.76 23.48
CA GLY A 201 -5.33 15.87 24.41
C GLY A 201 -4.88 15.58 25.85
N ILE A 202 -3.88 14.73 26.04
CA ILE A 202 -3.23 14.51 27.33
C ILE A 202 -2.13 15.57 27.48
N ARG A 203 -2.12 16.28 28.61
CA ARG A 203 -1.10 17.30 28.88
C ARG A 203 0.26 16.66 29.11
N GLU A 204 1.32 17.28 28.65
CA GLU A 204 2.70 16.80 28.76
C GLU A 204 3.13 16.53 30.21
N VAL A 205 2.59 17.33 31.15
CA VAL A 205 2.88 17.23 32.58
C VAL A 205 2.00 16.22 33.32
N SER A 206 1.08 15.54 32.63
CA SER A 206 0.17 14.57 33.24
C SER A 206 0.92 13.33 33.68
N ARG A 207 0.57 12.84 34.89
CA ARG A 207 1.06 11.57 35.41
C ARG A 207 0.11 10.43 35.09
N TRP A 208 0.60 9.21 35.11
CA TRP A 208 -0.20 8.03 34.87
C TRP A 208 -1.40 7.91 35.81
N ALA A 209 -1.24 8.26 37.09
CA ALA A 209 -2.35 8.28 38.05
C ALA A 209 -3.48 9.25 37.69
N GLU A 210 -3.22 10.26 36.85
CA GLU A 210 -4.17 11.30 36.47
C GLU A 210 -4.93 10.97 35.19
N LEU A 211 -4.56 9.90 34.47
CA LEU A 211 -5.09 9.59 33.11
C LEU A 211 -6.59 9.35 33.12
N GLY A 212 -7.11 8.67 34.15
CA GLY A 212 -8.53 8.32 34.25
C GLY A 212 -9.03 7.43 33.11
N SER A 213 -10.25 6.90 33.25
CA SER A 213 -10.81 5.95 32.27
C SER A 213 -11.05 6.57 30.88
N LYS A 214 -11.46 7.84 30.80
CA LYS A 214 -11.68 8.53 29.52
C LYS A 214 -10.37 8.74 28.76
N GLY A 215 -9.30 9.12 29.47
CA GLY A 215 -7.96 9.26 28.89
C GLY A 215 -7.43 7.93 28.42
N MET A 216 -7.56 6.88 29.21
CA MET A 216 -7.19 5.52 28.86
C MET A 216 -7.88 5.04 27.58
N ASN A 217 -9.20 5.20 27.48
CA ASN A 217 -9.96 4.78 26.30
C ASN A 217 -9.52 5.52 25.03
N ARG A 218 -9.32 6.84 25.10
CA ARG A 218 -8.84 7.62 23.96
C ARG A 218 -7.43 7.18 23.54
N LEU A 219 -6.54 6.98 24.51
CA LEU A 219 -5.18 6.56 24.23
C LEU A 219 -5.14 5.18 23.57
N VAL A 220 -5.83 4.19 24.14
CA VAL A 220 -5.92 2.84 23.59
C VAL A 220 -6.49 2.88 22.16
N ASN A 221 -7.60 3.59 21.95
CA ASN A 221 -8.20 3.70 20.61
C ASN A 221 -7.23 4.34 19.60
N THR A 222 -6.51 5.39 19.98
CA THR A 222 -5.53 6.03 19.09
C THR A 222 -4.34 5.12 18.80
N LEU A 223 -3.93 4.27 19.75
CA LEU A 223 -2.84 3.31 19.53
C LEU A 223 -3.19 2.24 18.51
N ILE A 224 -4.45 1.79 18.44
CA ILE A 224 -4.90 0.69 17.58
C ILE A 224 -5.66 1.13 16.34
N ASN A 225 -6.18 2.35 16.33
CA ASN A 225 -7.14 2.83 15.32
C ASN A 225 -6.86 4.29 14.95
N ASP A 226 -5.61 4.61 14.70
CA ASP A 226 -5.20 5.97 14.37
C ASP A 226 -5.51 6.27 12.91
N GLU A 227 -6.49 7.15 12.67
CA GLU A 227 -7.00 7.42 11.34
C GLU A 227 -6.30 8.59 10.65
N TYR A 228 -6.04 8.41 9.35
CA TYR A 228 -5.42 9.38 8.46
C TYR A 228 -6.11 9.39 7.11
N LEU A 229 -6.39 10.58 6.58
CA LEU A 229 -6.95 10.71 5.25
C LEU A 229 -5.82 10.71 4.21
N ILE A 230 -5.78 9.65 3.40
CA ILE A 230 -4.92 9.60 2.22
C ILE A 230 -5.53 10.52 1.16
N ARG A 231 -4.70 11.34 0.51
CA ARG A 231 -5.08 12.14 -0.66
C ARG A 231 -3.98 12.07 -1.71
N GLY A 232 -4.16 11.16 -2.63
CA GLY A 232 -3.22 10.95 -3.73
C GLY A 232 -2.07 10.00 -3.38
N LYS A 233 -1.32 9.69 -4.40
CA LYS A 233 -0.08 8.90 -4.36
C LYS A 233 1.11 9.83 -4.51
N SER A 234 2.29 9.39 -4.08
CA SER A 234 3.54 10.10 -4.38
C SER A 234 3.67 10.36 -5.89
N ARG A 235 4.13 11.55 -6.27
CA ARG A 235 4.32 11.93 -7.68
C ARG A 235 5.66 11.47 -8.26
N PHE A 236 6.50 10.85 -7.46
CA PHE A 236 7.81 10.39 -7.92
C PHE A 236 7.63 9.17 -8.81
N LYS A 237 8.03 9.31 -10.08
CA LYS A 237 7.91 8.27 -11.12
C LYS A 237 8.78 7.04 -10.86
N GLU A 238 9.74 7.14 -9.94
CA GLU A 238 10.75 6.12 -9.68
C GLU A 238 10.26 4.98 -8.77
N GLU A 239 9.11 5.15 -8.12
CA GLU A 239 8.59 4.17 -7.15
C GLU A 239 7.45 3.30 -7.69
N PHE A 240 7.16 3.33 -8.99
CA PHE A 240 5.97 2.66 -9.50
C PHE A 240 6.26 1.30 -10.10
N VAL A 241 5.83 0.28 -9.39
CA VAL A 241 5.44 -1.00 -9.99
C VAL A 241 4.01 -0.85 -10.49
N THR A 242 3.68 -1.43 -11.65
CA THR A 242 2.33 -1.46 -12.18
C THR A 242 1.62 -2.76 -11.81
N CYS A 243 0.34 -2.66 -11.49
CA CYS A 243 -0.59 -3.77 -11.37
C CYS A 243 -1.49 -3.76 -12.62
N GLY A 244 -1.61 -4.90 -13.30
CA GLY A 244 -2.26 -5.01 -14.61
C GLY A 244 -1.25 -5.17 -15.75
N GLY A 245 -1.74 -5.28 -16.99
CA GLY A 245 -0.98 -5.55 -18.20
C GLY A 245 -1.56 -6.69 -18.98
#